data_1a1088a9bfb41e319b49de8e681ea572
#
_entry.id   1a1088a9bfb41e319b49de8e681ea572
#
_cell.length_a   1.000
_cell.length_b   1.000
_cell.length_c   1.000
_cell.angle_alpha   90.00
_cell.angle_beta   90.00
_cell.angle_gamma   90.00
#
_symmetry.space_group_name_H-M   'P 1'
#
loop_
_entity.id
_entity.type
_entity.pdbx_description
1 polymer ?
#
loop_
_entity_poly.entity_id
_entity_poly.type
_entity_poly.pdbx_seq_one_letter_code
_entity_poly.pdbx_strand_id
1 'polypeptide(L)'
;MNSTNMNDTASTSSLDALARLAAVIESRKPANGGDPDKSYVARLLHKGPDAFLKKIGEEATEVVMAAKDADHGGDASKILYEVADLWFHSMIALAHYGLTPAQVVAELERREGTSGIEEKALRKAQERDVNEKGPLP
;
A
#
# COMPACT_ATOMS: atom_id res chain seq x y z
N MET A 1 -9.85 37.62 13.89
CA MET A 1 -8.94 37.31 12.79
C MET A 1 -8.87 35.81 12.66
N ASN A 2 -9.57 35.25 11.69
CA ASN A 2 -9.64 33.80 11.46
C ASN A 2 -8.40 33.36 10.68
N SER A 3 -7.48 32.69 11.34
CA SER A 3 -6.48 31.85 10.66
C SER A 3 -7.16 30.55 10.27
N THR A 4 -7.80 30.54 9.13
CA THR A 4 -8.41 29.35 8.56
C THR A 4 -7.29 28.42 8.10
N ASN A 5 -7.25 27.27 8.69
CA ASN A 5 -6.29 26.17 8.55
C ASN A 5 -6.25 25.66 7.10
N MET A 6 -5.38 26.22 6.27
CA MET A 6 -5.16 25.74 4.89
C MET A 6 -4.52 24.34 4.83
N ASN A 7 -3.97 23.83 5.94
CA ASN A 7 -3.36 22.50 6.01
C ASN A 7 -4.39 21.36 6.11
N ASP A 8 -5.56 21.60 6.67
CA ASP A 8 -6.58 20.56 6.87
C ASP A 8 -7.27 20.14 5.57
N THR A 9 -7.50 21.09 4.67
CA THR A 9 -8.15 20.80 3.38
C THR A 9 -7.27 20.04 2.40
N ALA A 10 -5.95 20.27 2.42
CA ALA A 10 -5.00 19.54 1.58
C ALA A 10 -4.83 18.08 2.04
N SER A 11 -4.84 17.84 3.34
CA SER A 11 -4.74 16.50 3.93
C SER A 11 -5.97 15.64 3.60
N THR A 12 -7.17 16.19 3.72
CA THR A 12 -8.42 15.50 3.40
C THR A 12 -8.51 15.14 1.92
N SER A 13 -8.08 16.03 1.02
CA SER A 13 -8.04 15.80 -0.43
C SER A 13 -7.09 14.68 -0.83
N SER A 14 -5.95 14.53 -0.15
CA SER A 14 -4.93 13.49 -0.46
C SER A 14 -5.40 12.10 -0.02
N LEU A 15 -6.03 11.97 1.15
CA LEU A 15 -6.64 10.71 1.61
C LEU A 15 -7.82 10.30 0.71
N ASP A 16 -8.60 11.26 0.22
CA ASP A 16 -9.66 11.03 -0.76
C ASP A 16 -9.11 10.48 -2.08
N ALA A 17 -7.90 10.86 -2.50
CA ALA A 17 -7.26 10.33 -3.70
C ALA A 17 -6.97 8.83 -3.58
N LEU A 18 -6.52 8.35 -2.42
CA LEU A 18 -6.33 6.92 -2.18
C LEU A 18 -7.65 6.16 -2.21
N ALA A 19 -8.70 6.71 -1.64
CA ALA A 19 -10.04 6.11 -1.67
C ALA A 19 -10.60 6.04 -3.10
N ARG A 20 -10.44 7.09 -3.89
CA ARG A 20 -10.83 7.10 -5.31
C ARG A 20 -10.07 6.07 -6.12
N LEU A 21 -8.76 5.97 -5.93
CA LEU A 21 -7.92 4.98 -6.61
C LEU A 21 -8.31 3.56 -6.20
N ALA A 22 -8.59 3.32 -4.92
CA ALA A 22 -9.09 2.04 -4.43
C ALA A 22 -10.41 1.64 -5.10
N ALA A 23 -11.34 2.57 -5.27
CA ALA A 23 -12.61 2.35 -5.96
C ALA A 23 -12.41 2.01 -7.44
N VAL A 24 -11.49 2.70 -8.13
CA VAL A 24 -11.12 2.37 -9.52
C VAL A 24 -10.54 0.96 -9.63
N ILE A 25 -9.61 0.59 -8.76
CA ILE A 25 -9.01 -0.76 -8.74
C ILE A 25 -10.10 -1.82 -8.53
N GLU A 26 -10.99 -1.61 -7.56
CA GLU A 26 -12.12 -2.50 -7.29
C GLU A 26 -13.00 -2.71 -8.54
N SER A 27 -13.29 -1.62 -9.26
CA SER A 27 -14.09 -1.68 -10.50
C SER A 27 -13.42 -2.48 -11.63
N ARG A 28 -12.12 -2.71 -11.56
CA ARG A 28 -11.34 -3.44 -12.57
C ARG A 28 -11.21 -4.93 -12.29
N LYS A 29 -11.75 -5.41 -11.18
CA LYS A 29 -11.80 -6.85 -10.91
C LYS A 29 -12.59 -7.61 -11.98
N PRO A 30 -12.24 -8.85 -12.30
CA PRO A 30 -13.01 -9.69 -13.23
C PRO A 30 -14.49 -9.78 -12.86
N ALA A 31 -14.79 -9.95 -11.57
CA ALA A 31 -16.16 -10.04 -11.06
C ALA A 31 -16.98 -8.74 -11.26
N ASN A 32 -16.32 -7.60 -11.44
CA ASN A 32 -16.94 -6.28 -11.65
C ASN A 32 -16.86 -5.80 -13.11
N GLY A 33 -16.52 -6.69 -14.05
CA GLY A 33 -16.49 -6.39 -15.47
C GLY A 33 -15.22 -5.69 -15.96
N GLY A 34 -14.12 -5.75 -15.21
CA GLY A 34 -12.84 -5.22 -15.65
C GLY A 34 -12.37 -5.86 -16.96
N ASP A 35 -12.00 -5.03 -17.94
CA ASP A 35 -11.57 -5.47 -19.26
C ASP A 35 -10.03 -5.45 -19.35
N PRO A 36 -9.36 -6.63 -19.45
CA PRO A 36 -7.90 -6.72 -19.50
C PRO A 36 -7.31 -6.13 -20.78
N ASP A 37 -8.08 -5.94 -21.82
CA ASP A 37 -7.62 -5.32 -23.07
C ASP A 37 -7.57 -3.78 -22.97
N LYS A 38 -8.34 -3.20 -22.06
CA LYS A 38 -8.48 -1.75 -21.88
C LYS A 38 -7.83 -1.20 -20.61
N SER A 39 -7.55 -2.05 -19.63
CA SER A 39 -7.06 -1.64 -18.33
C SER A 39 -5.86 -2.47 -17.88
N TYR A 40 -4.77 -1.80 -17.56
CA TYR A 40 -3.59 -2.42 -16.97
C TYR A 40 -3.91 -3.11 -15.63
N VAL A 41 -4.70 -2.46 -14.77
CA VAL A 41 -5.15 -3.03 -13.51
C VAL A 41 -5.97 -4.29 -13.73
N ALA A 42 -6.94 -4.25 -14.65
CA ALA A 42 -7.74 -5.41 -15.00
C ALA A 42 -6.87 -6.56 -15.53
N ARG A 43 -5.86 -6.24 -16.32
CA ARG A 43 -4.90 -7.23 -16.83
C ARG A 43 -4.13 -7.93 -15.72
N LEU A 44 -3.62 -7.18 -14.75
CA LEU A 44 -2.92 -7.74 -13.60
C LEU A 44 -3.85 -8.61 -12.74
N LEU A 45 -5.05 -8.14 -12.47
CA LEU A 45 -6.04 -8.89 -11.69
C LEU A 45 -6.49 -10.18 -12.39
N HIS A 46 -6.62 -10.16 -13.72
CA HIS A 46 -6.94 -11.35 -14.51
C HIS A 46 -5.79 -12.38 -14.53
N LYS A 47 -4.55 -11.92 -14.60
CA LYS A 47 -3.36 -12.79 -14.54
C LYS A 47 -3.19 -13.46 -13.18
N GLY A 48 -3.71 -12.85 -12.12
CA GLY A 48 -3.65 -13.37 -10.77
C GLY A 48 -2.42 -12.92 -9.98
N PRO A 49 -2.25 -13.47 -8.75
CA PRO A 49 -1.33 -12.95 -7.75
C PRO A 49 0.12 -12.81 -8.19
N ASP A 50 0.67 -13.78 -8.90
CA ASP A 50 2.08 -13.77 -9.29
C ASP A 50 2.46 -12.54 -10.12
N ALA A 51 1.53 -12.03 -10.94
CA ALA A 51 1.77 -10.86 -11.78
C ALA A 51 1.96 -9.58 -10.98
N PHE A 52 1.08 -9.27 -10.05
CA PHE A 52 1.20 -8.03 -9.25
C PHE A 52 2.12 -8.18 -8.04
N LEU A 53 2.27 -9.38 -7.46
CA LEU A 53 3.24 -9.63 -6.39
C LEU A 53 4.69 -9.50 -6.90
N LYS A 54 4.96 -9.98 -8.11
CA LYS A 54 6.23 -9.74 -8.78
C LYS A 54 6.53 -8.24 -8.93
N LYS A 55 5.53 -7.45 -9.31
CA LYS A 55 5.65 -6.00 -9.45
C LYS A 55 6.01 -5.33 -8.12
N ILE A 56 5.41 -5.73 -7.02
CA ILE A 56 5.76 -5.21 -5.69
C ILE A 56 7.24 -5.44 -5.37
N GLY A 57 7.77 -6.62 -5.65
CA GLY A 57 9.19 -6.92 -5.47
C GLY A 57 10.10 -6.08 -6.37
N GLU A 58 9.74 -5.92 -7.64
CA GLU A 58 10.48 -5.07 -8.59
C GLU A 58 10.50 -3.61 -8.13
N GLU A 59 9.35 -3.02 -7.78
CA GLU A 59 9.25 -1.62 -7.37
C GLU A 59 9.97 -1.35 -6.03
N ALA A 60 9.92 -2.28 -5.09
CA ALA A 60 10.68 -2.16 -3.84
C ALA A 60 12.20 -2.10 -4.11
N THR A 61 12.70 -2.90 -5.04
CA THR A 61 14.10 -2.87 -5.47
C THR A 61 14.42 -1.55 -6.17
N GLU A 62 13.55 -1.06 -7.02
CA GLU A 62 13.73 0.22 -7.73
C GLU A 62 13.74 1.42 -6.78
N VAL A 63 12.96 1.38 -5.69
CA VAL A 63 13.06 2.39 -4.60
C VAL A 63 14.47 2.41 -4.01
N VAL A 64 15.03 1.25 -3.71
CA VAL A 64 16.40 1.14 -3.16
C VAL A 64 17.42 1.69 -4.14
N MET A 65 17.32 1.32 -5.42
CA MET A 65 18.23 1.78 -6.47
C MET A 65 18.13 3.30 -6.65
N ALA A 66 16.93 3.86 -6.72
CA ALA A 66 16.72 5.30 -6.85
C ALA A 66 17.29 6.08 -5.66
N ALA A 67 17.15 5.54 -4.44
CA ALA A 67 17.73 6.15 -3.25
C ALA A 67 19.26 6.13 -3.27
N LYS A 68 19.87 5.03 -3.71
CA LYS A 68 21.31 4.93 -3.86
C LYS A 68 21.85 5.88 -4.93
N ASP A 69 21.16 6.01 -6.03
CA ASP A 69 21.51 6.98 -7.08
C ASP A 69 21.43 8.41 -6.55
N ALA A 70 20.41 8.75 -5.77
CA ALA A 70 20.27 10.05 -5.13
C ALA A 70 21.42 10.36 -4.17
N ASP A 71 21.90 9.37 -3.40
CA ASP A 71 23.06 9.52 -2.52
C ASP A 71 24.36 9.85 -3.28
N HIS A 72 24.40 9.56 -4.57
CA HIS A 72 25.55 9.80 -5.46
C HIS A 72 25.30 10.93 -6.49
N GLY A 73 24.40 11.84 -6.20
CA GLY A 73 24.12 13.03 -7.01
C GLY A 73 23.01 12.86 -8.05
N GLY A 74 22.27 11.76 -8.03
CA GLY A 74 21.08 11.55 -8.83
C GLY A 74 19.88 12.38 -8.35
N ASP A 75 18.83 12.40 -9.14
CA ASP A 75 17.61 13.15 -8.85
C ASP A 75 16.73 12.40 -7.83
N ALA A 76 16.57 12.98 -6.64
CA ALA A 76 15.73 12.41 -5.58
C ALA A 76 14.25 12.28 -5.96
N SER A 77 13.76 12.99 -6.96
CA SER A 77 12.38 12.87 -7.43
C SER A 77 12.07 11.47 -7.98
N LYS A 78 13.07 10.72 -8.43
CA LYS A 78 12.91 9.34 -8.86
C LYS A 78 12.47 8.41 -7.73
N ILE A 79 12.90 8.67 -6.49
CA ILE A 79 12.44 7.94 -5.30
C ILE A 79 10.92 8.06 -5.16
N LEU A 80 10.38 9.26 -5.37
CA LEU A 80 8.94 9.53 -5.29
C LEU A 80 8.16 8.70 -6.32
N TYR A 81 8.65 8.63 -7.56
CA TYR A 81 8.00 7.83 -8.61
C TYR A 81 7.99 6.34 -8.27
N GLU A 82 9.10 5.80 -7.81
CA GLU A 82 9.21 4.38 -7.46
C GLU A 82 8.37 4.02 -6.22
N VAL A 83 8.29 4.90 -5.23
CA VAL A 83 7.40 4.72 -4.08
C VAL A 83 5.92 4.77 -4.51
N ALA A 84 5.56 5.68 -5.43
CA ALA A 84 4.20 5.73 -5.97
C ALA A 84 3.83 4.43 -6.70
N ASP A 85 4.74 3.87 -7.50
CA ASP A 85 4.54 2.60 -8.18
C ASP A 85 4.42 1.44 -7.19
N LEU A 86 5.23 1.43 -6.14
CA LEU A 86 5.16 0.44 -5.06
C LEU A 86 3.79 0.50 -4.34
N TRP A 87 3.32 1.70 -4.01
CA TRP A 87 2.01 1.88 -3.38
C TRP A 87 0.88 1.43 -4.30
N PHE A 88 0.96 1.79 -5.58
CA PHE A 88 -0.04 1.43 -6.58
C PHE A 88 -0.18 -0.10 -6.71
N HIS A 89 0.92 -0.82 -6.90
CA HIS A 89 0.87 -2.27 -7.00
C HIS A 89 0.49 -2.96 -5.68
N SER A 90 0.88 -2.37 -4.55
CA SER A 90 0.43 -2.82 -3.23
C SER A 90 -1.09 -2.66 -3.04
N MET A 91 -1.67 -1.58 -3.57
CA MET A 91 -3.14 -1.40 -3.55
C MET A 91 -3.87 -2.44 -4.41
N ILE A 92 -3.30 -2.85 -5.53
CA ILE A 92 -3.85 -3.94 -6.35
C ILE A 92 -3.85 -5.26 -5.55
N ALA A 93 -2.76 -5.55 -4.84
CA ALA A 93 -2.68 -6.72 -3.98
C ALA A 93 -3.71 -6.66 -2.84
N LEU A 94 -3.85 -5.53 -2.16
CA LEU A 94 -4.87 -5.33 -1.14
C LEU A 94 -6.27 -5.65 -1.69
N ALA A 95 -6.62 -5.08 -2.83
CA ALA A 95 -7.92 -5.30 -3.47
C ALA A 95 -8.17 -6.78 -3.78
N HIS A 96 -7.16 -7.48 -4.30
CA HIS A 96 -7.26 -8.91 -4.59
C HIS A 96 -7.60 -9.74 -3.35
N TYR A 97 -7.00 -9.39 -2.20
CA TYR A 97 -7.23 -10.08 -0.93
C TYR A 97 -8.39 -9.49 -0.11
N GLY A 98 -9.22 -8.64 -0.69
CA GLY A 98 -10.38 -8.04 -0.02
C GLY A 98 -10.04 -7.01 1.05
N LEU A 99 -8.87 -6.40 0.98
CA LEU A 99 -8.38 -5.39 1.90
C LEU A 99 -8.40 -4.00 1.25
N THR A 100 -8.30 -2.96 2.06
CA THR A 100 -8.39 -1.56 1.60
C THR A 100 -7.22 -0.72 2.12
N PRO A 101 -6.87 0.37 1.41
CA PRO A 101 -5.90 1.35 1.92
C PRO A 101 -6.33 1.97 3.26
N ALA A 102 -7.62 2.15 3.51
CA ALA A 102 -8.13 2.64 4.78
C ALA A 102 -7.75 1.75 5.96
N GLN A 103 -7.75 0.43 5.76
CA GLN A 103 -7.28 -0.52 6.79
C GLN A 103 -5.78 -0.39 7.05
N VAL A 104 -4.98 -0.11 6.03
CA VAL A 104 -3.54 0.16 6.19
C VAL A 104 -3.33 1.44 6.99
N VAL A 105 -4.06 2.50 6.68
CA VAL A 105 -4.00 3.77 7.43
C VAL A 105 -4.39 3.55 8.89
N ALA A 106 -5.48 2.82 9.15
CA ALA A 106 -5.90 2.49 10.51
C ALA A 106 -4.83 1.71 11.29
N GLU A 107 -4.11 0.79 10.64
CA GLU A 107 -3.00 0.07 11.25
C GLU A 107 -1.81 0.99 11.56
N LEU A 108 -1.51 1.96 10.70
CA LEU A 108 -0.49 2.97 10.96
C LEU A 108 -0.88 3.88 12.12
N GLU A 109 -2.14 4.30 12.20
CA GLU A 109 -2.68 5.08 13.31
C GLU A 109 -2.59 4.32 14.63
N ARG A 110 -2.90 3.02 14.62
CA ARG A 110 -2.76 2.16 15.79
C ARG A 110 -1.31 2.13 16.31
N ARG A 111 -0.32 2.24 15.42
CA ARG A 111 1.11 2.27 15.78
C ARG A 111 1.58 3.62 16.27
N GLU A 112 0.83 4.68 16.03
CA GLU A 112 1.15 6.01 16.57
C GLU A 112 1.22 5.96 18.11
N GLY A 113 2.21 6.62 18.68
CA GLY A 113 2.43 6.63 20.13
C GLY A 113 3.03 5.35 20.72
N THR A 114 3.22 4.30 19.90
CA THR A 114 3.87 3.06 20.32
C THR A 114 5.31 3.05 19.78
N SER A 115 6.29 2.80 20.65
CA SER A 115 7.68 2.70 20.18
C SER A 115 7.87 1.48 19.27
N GLY A 116 8.82 1.57 18.33
CA GLY A 116 9.13 0.45 17.45
C GLY A 116 9.59 -0.82 18.21
N ILE A 117 10.17 -0.65 19.39
CA ILE A 117 10.56 -1.76 20.28
C ILE A 117 9.32 -2.43 20.88
N GLU A 118 8.35 -1.65 21.36
CA GLU A 118 7.07 -2.15 21.90
C GLU A 118 6.26 -2.86 20.83
N GLU A 119 6.16 -2.30 19.64
CA GLU A 119 5.45 -2.91 18.52
C GLU A 119 6.07 -4.25 18.12
N LYS A 120 7.40 -4.35 18.09
CA LYS A 120 8.10 -5.60 17.81
C LYS A 120 7.87 -6.65 18.89
N ALA A 121 7.80 -6.23 20.15
CA ALA A 121 7.49 -7.11 21.29
C ALA A 121 6.06 -7.64 21.22
N LEU A 122 5.08 -6.78 20.90
CA LEU A 122 3.68 -7.17 20.72
C LEU A 122 3.51 -8.19 19.59
N ARG A 123 4.14 -7.97 18.44
CA ARG A 123 4.08 -8.94 17.32
C ARG A 123 4.64 -10.31 17.69
N LYS A 124 5.78 -10.34 18.39
CA LYS A 124 6.36 -11.60 18.87
C LYS A 124 5.47 -12.33 19.87
N ALA A 125 4.78 -11.59 20.74
CA ALA A 125 3.84 -12.18 21.70
C ALA A 125 2.63 -12.81 20.96
N GLN A 126 2.07 -12.11 19.99
CA GLN A 126 0.95 -12.61 19.16
C GLN A 126 1.34 -13.87 18.38
N GLU A 127 2.52 -13.91 17.79
CA GLU A 127 3.04 -15.09 17.07
C GLU A 127 3.17 -16.32 17.99
N ARG A 128 3.61 -16.12 19.24
CA ARG A 128 3.69 -17.19 20.24
C ARG A 128 2.32 -17.71 20.61
N ASP A 129 1.36 -16.83 20.87
CA ASP A 129 -0.02 -17.20 21.21
C ASP A 129 -0.70 -18.03 20.09
N VAL A 130 -0.46 -17.67 18.83
CA VAL A 130 -0.97 -18.42 17.68
C VAL A 130 -0.32 -19.80 17.59
N ASN A 131 0.98 -19.90 17.82
CA ASN A 131 1.69 -21.17 17.76
C ASN A 131 1.36 -22.11 18.95
N GLU A 132 1.07 -21.56 20.13
CA GLU A 132 0.70 -22.34 21.31
C GLU A 132 -0.74 -22.85 21.29
N LYS A 133 -1.66 -22.11 20.63
CA LYS A 133 -3.08 -22.50 20.54
C LYS A 133 -3.37 -23.51 19.44
N GLY A 134 -2.44 -23.78 18.53
CA GLY A 134 -2.61 -24.71 17.43
C GLY A 134 -3.78 -24.36 16.49
N PRO A 135 -3.93 -25.03 15.35
CA PRO A 135 -5.13 -24.88 14.54
C PRO A 135 -6.34 -25.33 15.33
N LEU A 136 -7.38 -24.48 15.39
CA LEU A 136 -8.68 -24.83 15.96
C LEU A 136 -9.20 -26.11 15.32
N PRO A 137 -9.80 -27.02 16.09
CA PRO A 137 -10.35 -28.29 15.58
C PRO A 137 -11.45 -28.06 14.57
#